data_5148139e6f9829306b493200fded3be4
#
_entry.id   5148139e6f9829306b493200fded3be4
#
_cell.length_a   1.000
_cell.length_b   1.000
_cell.length_c   1.000
_cell.angle_alpha   90.00
_cell.angle_beta   90.00
_cell.angle_gamma   90.00
#
_symmetry.space_group_name_H-M   'P 1'
#
loop_
_entity.id
_entity.type
_entity.pdbx_description
1 polymer ?
#
loop_
_entity_poly.entity_id
_entity_poly.type
_entity_poly.pdbx_seq_one_letter_code
_entity_poly.pdbx_strand_id
1 'polypeptide(L)'
;MGFIGENGAGKTTTIKSILNIINRDSGEIKIFGLDNKENERKIKEDIGVVLDDSFLSEYLNPSDINKIMKNIYKNWDEKLYFKYIEDFKLPKEKISKEYSSGMKMKLKIAVALAHHPRLLILDEPTSGLDPVARNEILDIFQEFIQDEEHGIFVSSHITSDLEHIADYITFINDGEIIFTKTRDDLLENYGIVKCSEEQFKKIDKKDYIKYKKNRYEYDVLIEDKYEFKKKYDISVIDKPSLEDIMLIYIKGEK
;
A
#
# COMPACT_ATOMS: atom_id res chain seq x y z
N MET A 1 5.72 4.17 0.84
CA MET A 1 4.49 4.62 1.55
C MET A 1 3.37 3.62 1.33
N GLY A 2 2.76 3.14 2.43
CA GLY A 2 1.57 2.30 2.41
C GLY A 2 0.28 3.13 2.50
N PHE A 3 -0.69 2.84 1.65
CA PHE A 3 -1.99 3.51 1.59
C PHE A 3 -3.08 2.51 1.97
N ILE A 4 -3.55 2.58 3.22
CA ILE A 4 -4.47 1.60 3.80
C ILE A 4 -5.89 2.16 3.91
N GLY A 5 -6.87 1.26 3.83
CA GLY A 5 -8.29 1.56 4.02
C GLY A 5 -9.16 0.37 3.64
N GLU A 6 -10.40 0.37 4.08
CA GLU A 6 -11.38 -0.66 3.68
C GLU A 6 -11.66 -0.63 2.17
N ASN A 7 -12.30 -1.67 1.68
CA ASN A 7 -12.81 -1.67 0.31
C ASN A 7 -13.88 -0.56 0.17
N GLY A 8 -13.73 0.24 -0.88
CA GLY A 8 -14.59 1.41 -1.10
C GLY A 8 -14.15 2.70 -0.41
N ALA A 9 -13.10 2.69 0.43
CA ALA A 9 -12.60 3.89 1.12
C ALA A 9 -12.02 4.98 0.20
N GLY A 10 -11.81 4.69 -1.10
CA GLY A 10 -11.29 5.65 -2.07
C GLY A 10 -9.86 5.40 -2.55
N LYS A 11 -9.20 4.30 -2.14
CA LYS A 11 -7.81 3.98 -2.53
C LYS A 11 -7.58 3.99 -4.04
N THR A 12 -8.29 3.13 -4.77
CA THR A 12 -8.17 3.03 -6.24
C THR A 12 -8.55 4.34 -6.94
N THR A 13 -9.56 5.06 -6.44
CA THR A 13 -9.95 6.38 -6.95
C THR A 13 -8.82 7.38 -6.81
N THR A 14 -8.18 7.43 -5.64
CA THR A 14 -7.00 8.29 -5.40
C THR A 14 -5.86 7.93 -6.34
N ILE A 15 -5.52 6.65 -6.47
CA ILE A 15 -4.47 6.19 -7.39
C ILE A 15 -4.80 6.57 -8.85
N LYS A 16 -6.03 6.34 -9.30
CA LYS A 16 -6.46 6.71 -10.67
C LYS A 16 -6.40 8.23 -10.88
N SER A 17 -6.66 9.05 -9.86
CA SER A 17 -6.50 10.51 -9.91
C SER A 17 -5.02 10.92 -9.98
N ILE A 18 -4.15 10.28 -9.19
CA ILE A 18 -2.70 10.50 -9.22
C ILE A 18 -2.14 10.22 -10.63
N LEU A 19 -2.59 9.13 -11.25
CA LEU A 19 -2.18 8.72 -12.60
C LEU A 19 -2.89 9.49 -13.74
N ASN A 20 -3.75 10.45 -13.41
CA ASN A 20 -4.56 11.22 -14.36
C ASN A 20 -5.45 10.33 -15.27
N ILE A 21 -5.87 9.17 -14.77
CA ILE A 21 -6.81 8.27 -15.47
C ILE A 21 -8.25 8.78 -15.29
N ILE A 22 -8.54 9.38 -14.14
CA ILE A 22 -9.81 10.08 -13.86
C ILE A 22 -9.52 11.54 -13.54
N ASN A 23 -10.47 12.41 -13.94
CA ASN A 23 -10.34 13.84 -13.65
C ASN A 23 -10.64 14.12 -12.17
N ARG A 24 -9.79 14.94 -11.54
CA ARG A 24 -10.08 15.55 -10.24
C ARG A 24 -10.96 16.79 -10.41
N ASP A 25 -11.85 17.04 -9.49
CA ASP A 25 -12.70 18.22 -9.48
C ASP A 25 -11.94 19.47 -9.02
N SER A 26 -11.02 19.32 -8.06
CA SER A 26 -10.21 20.39 -7.50
C SER A 26 -8.87 19.90 -6.92
N GLY A 27 -8.04 20.82 -6.44
CA GLY A 27 -6.76 20.52 -5.82
C GLY A 27 -5.62 20.33 -6.82
N GLU A 28 -4.43 20.07 -6.30
CA GLU A 28 -3.20 19.84 -7.06
C GLU A 28 -2.62 18.46 -6.73
N ILE A 29 -2.02 17.81 -7.74
CA ILE A 29 -1.25 16.59 -7.57
C ILE A 29 0.10 16.80 -8.22
N LYS A 30 1.17 16.70 -7.43
CA LYS A 30 2.54 16.81 -7.90
C LYS A 30 3.31 15.52 -7.68
N ILE A 31 4.00 15.07 -8.73
CA ILE A 31 4.90 13.90 -8.68
C ILE A 31 6.26 14.39 -9.16
N PHE A 32 7.31 14.14 -8.39
CA PHE A 32 8.65 14.70 -8.61
C PHE A 32 8.64 16.24 -8.75
N GLY A 33 7.74 16.92 -8.02
CA GLY A 33 7.56 18.39 -8.10
C GLY A 33 6.83 18.89 -9.35
N LEU A 34 6.40 18.02 -10.25
CA LEU A 34 5.69 18.35 -11.49
C LEU A 34 4.19 18.12 -11.35
N ASP A 35 3.35 19.01 -11.87
CA ASP A 35 1.90 18.81 -11.95
C ASP A 35 1.58 17.63 -12.86
N ASN A 36 0.72 16.70 -12.38
CA ASN A 36 0.43 15.45 -13.07
C ASN A 36 -0.41 15.59 -14.35
N LYS A 37 -1.10 16.72 -14.56
CA LYS A 37 -1.84 16.99 -15.82
C LYS A 37 -0.93 17.65 -16.87
N GLU A 38 -0.18 18.68 -16.45
CA GLU A 38 0.65 19.44 -17.37
C GLU A 38 1.88 18.64 -17.85
N ASN A 39 2.39 17.74 -17.00
CA ASN A 39 3.62 16.99 -17.26
C ASN A 39 3.38 15.48 -17.35
N GLU A 40 2.16 15.06 -17.67
CA GLU A 40 1.73 13.65 -17.62
C GLU A 40 2.71 12.69 -18.31
N ARG A 41 3.12 13.01 -19.54
CA ARG A 41 4.02 12.14 -20.32
C ARG A 41 5.38 11.98 -19.66
N LYS A 42 5.96 13.10 -19.17
CA LYS A 42 7.27 13.10 -18.51
C LYS A 42 7.23 12.31 -17.22
N ILE A 43 6.19 12.48 -16.43
CA ILE A 43 5.98 11.76 -15.18
C ILE A 43 5.83 10.26 -15.44
N LYS A 44 5.01 9.87 -16.44
CA LYS A 44 4.76 8.46 -16.76
C LYS A 44 5.98 7.72 -17.32
N GLU A 45 7.00 8.43 -17.83
CA GLU A 45 8.28 7.82 -18.22
C GLU A 45 9.08 7.32 -16.99
N ASP A 46 8.89 7.93 -15.79
CA ASP A 46 9.60 7.61 -14.56
C ASP A 46 8.75 6.83 -13.52
N ILE A 47 7.53 6.42 -13.91
CA ILE A 47 6.62 5.68 -13.01
C ILE A 47 6.35 4.28 -13.55
N GLY A 48 6.56 3.27 -12.71
CA GLY A 48 6.05 1.92 -12.94
C GLY A 48 4.67 1.76 -12.29
N VAL A 49 3.71 1.22 -13.03
CA VAL A 49 2.32 1.13 -12.56
C VAL A 49 1.83 -0.31 -12.62
N VAL A 50 1.25 -0.77 -11.50
CA VAL A 50 0.50 -2.03 -11.43
C VAL A 50 -0.86 -1.73 -10.83
N LEU A 51 -1.91 -1.87 -11.65
CA LEU A 51 -3.29 -1.75 -11.19
C LEU A 51 -3.97 -3.13 -11.18
N ASP A 52 -5.02 -3.25 -10.38
CA ASP A 52 -5.82 -4.48 -10.31
C ASP A 52 -6.48 -4.78 -11.66
N ASP A 53 -7.05 -3.76 -12.31
CA ASP A 53 -7.59 -3.86 -13.66
C ASP A 53 -6.47 -4.20 -14.66
N SER A 54 -6.67 -5.24 -15.48
CA SER A 54 -5.66 -5.72 -16.41
C SER A 54 -5.38 -4.72 -17.53
N PHE A 55 -4.19 -4.10 -17.53
CA PHE A 55 -3.71 -3.28 -18.66
C PHE A 55 -3.22 -4.10 -19.83
N LEU A 56 -2.83 -5.33 -19.57
CA LEU A 56 -2.26 -6.22 -20.58
C LEU A 56 -3.35 -7.15 -21.07
N SER A 57 -3.51 -7.21 -22.40
CA SER A 57 -4.38 -8.18 -23.00
C SER A 57 -3.96 -9.60 -22.59
N GLU A 58 -4.92 -10.39 -22.12
CA GLU A 58 -4.68 -11.77 -21.71
C GLU A 58 -4.22 -12.70 -22.85
N TYR A 59 -4.33 -12.26 -24.09
CA TYR A 59 -3.95 -13.01 -25.28
C TYR A 59 -2.51 -12.74 -25.75
N LEU A 60 -1.75 -11.94 -25.03
CA LEU A 60 -0.35 -11.66 -25.34
C LEU A 60 0.58 -12.57 -24.52
N ASN A 61 1.66 -13.01 -25.16
CA ASN A 61 2.79 -13.63 -24.49
C ASN A 61 3.87 -12.59 -24.14
N PRO A 62 4.90 -12.93 -23.34
CA PRO A 62 5.97 -11.99 -22.98
C PRO A 62 6.68 -11.37 -24.19
N SER A 63 6.87 -12.11 -25.28
CA SER A 63 7.52 -11.58 -26.49
C SER A 63 6.68 -10.52 -27.20
N ASP A 64 5.36 -10.69 -27.25
CA ASP A 64 4.46 -9.69 -27.83
C ASP A 64 4.35 -8.45 -26.97
N ILE A 65 4.31 -8.62 -25.63
CA ILE A 65 4.35 -7.51 -24.67
C ILE A 65 5.63 -6.70 -24.85
N ASN A 66 6.80 -7.34 -24.95
CA ASN A 66 8.07 -6.67 -25.21
C ASN A 66 8.02 -5.78 -26.47
N LYS A 67 7.47 -6.31 -27.60
CA LYS A 67 7.34 -5.54 -28.84
C LYS A 67 6.48 -4.29 -28.66
N ILE A 68 5.41 -4.39 -27.89
CA ILE A 68 4.49 -3.27 -27.62
C ILE A 68 5.19 -2.23 -26.72
N MET A 69 5.76 -2.66 -25.60
CA MET A 69 6.34 -1.77 -24.60
C MET A 69 7.56 -1.00 -25.11
N LYS A 70 8.36 -1.62 -25.98
CA LYS A 70 9.49 -0.99 -26.69
C LYS A 70 9.06 0.22 -27.54
N ASN A 71 7.80 0.27 -28.00
CA ASN A 71 7.28 1.42 -28.75
C ASN A 71 6.61 2.46 -27.84
N ILE A 72 6.32 2.12 -26.56
CA ILE A 72 5.66 3.02 -25.62
C ILE A 72 6.70 3.76 -24.78
N TYR A 73 7.65 3.04 -24.17
CA TYR A 73 8.65 3.58 -23.28
C TYR A 73 9.97 3.84 -24.00
N LYS A 74 10.50 5.07 -23.89
CA LYS A 74 11.82 5.41 -24.49
C LYS A 74 12.97 4.66 -23.85
N ASN A 75 12.89 4.47 -22.51
CA ASN A 75 13.92 3.82 -21.71
C ASN A 75 13.65 2.33 -21.52
N TRP A 76 12.86 1.70 -22.41
CA TRP A 76 12.59 0.28 -22.32
C TRP A 76 13.85 -0.56 -22.44
N ASP A 77 14.15 -1.34 -21.40
CA ASP A 77 15.26 -2.28 -21.40
C ASP A 77 14.76 -3.70 -21.64
N GLU A 78 14.86 -4.12 -22.92
CA GLU A 78 14.48 -5.46 -23.35
C GLU A 78 15.26 -6.57 -22.64
N LYS A 79 16.55 -6.33 -22.32
CA LYS A 79 17.39 -7.33 -21.64
C LYS A 79 16.94 -7.49 -20.20
N LEU A 80 16.68 -6.39 -19.50
CA LEU A 80 16.17 -6.38 -18.15
C LEU A 80 14.79 -7.03 -18.07
N TYR A 81 13.91 -6.71 -19.02
CA TYR A 81 12.59 -7.34 -19.11
C TYR A 81 12.69 -8.86 -19.19
N PHE A 82 13.48 -9.40 -20.14
CA PHE A 82 13.62 -10.85 -20.30
C PHE A 82 14.38 -11.50 -19.13
N LYS A 83 15.26 -10.76 -18.45
CA LYS A 83 15.84 -11.20 -17.19
C LYS A 83 14.77 -11.42 -16.12
N TYR A 84 13.85 -10.46 -15.93
CA TYR A 84 12.73 -10.64 -15.00
C TYR A 84 11.82 -11.81 -15.40
N ILE A 85 11.53 -11.98 -16.69
CA ILE A 85 10.74 -13.14 -17.16
C ILE A 85 11.41 -14.47 -16.76
N GLU A 86 12.73 -14.54 -16.83
CA GLU A 86 13.50 -15.72 -16.45
C GLU A 86 13.59 -15.90 -14.93
N ASP A 87 13.93 -14.85 -14.18
CA ASP A 87 14.04 -14.85 -12.72
C ASP A 87 12.70 -15.23 -12.07
N PHE A 88 11.59 -14.74 -12.62
CA PHE A 88 10.23 -15.07 -12.18
C PHE A 88 9.72 -16.40 -12.71
N LYS A 89 10.51 -17.11 -13.51
CA LYS A 89 10.18 -18.42 -14.12
C LYS A 89 8.88 -18.38 -14.92
N LEU A 90 8.65 -17.28 -15.66
CA LEU A 90 7.45 -17.13 -16.49
C LEU A 90 7.62 -17.82 -17.85
N PRO A 91 6.65 -18.64 -18.30
CA PRO A 91 6.71 -19.32 -19.60
C PRO A 91 6.67 -18.33 -20.74
N LYS A 92 7.76 -18.18 -21.50
CA LYS A 92 7.92 -17.17 -22.57
C LYS A 92 6.93 -17.35 -23.73
N GLU A 93 6.50 -18.60 -23.99
CA GLU A 93 5.67 -18.93 -25.15
C GLU A 93 4.16 -18.95 -24.86
N LYS A 94 3.77 -18.96 -23.58
CA LYS A 94 2.38 -19.00 -23.18
C LYS A 94 1.77 -17.61 -23.14
N ILE A 95 0.51 -17.49 -23.55
CA ILE A 95 -0.26 -16.26 -23.36
C ILE A 95 -0.59 -16.06 -21.88
N SER A 96 -0.74 -14.80 -21.44
CA SER A 96 -0.94 -14.48 -20.03
C SER A 96 -2.28 -15.01 -19.47
N LYS A 97 -3.23 -15.35 -20.32
CA LYS A 97 -4.48 -16.04 -19.94
C LYS A 97 -4.22 -17.39 -19.26
N GLU A 98 -3.14 -18.08 -19.62
CA GLU A 98 -2.77 -19.38 -19.09
C GLU A 98 -1.95 -19.28 -17.78
N TYR A 99 -1.66 -18.08 -17.30
CA TYR A 99 -0.89 -17.83 -16.11
C TYR A 99 -1.78 -17.90 -14.85
N SER A 100 -1.21 -18.37 -13.74
CA SER A 100 -1.83 -18.19 -12.43
C SER A 100 -1.90 -16.71 -12.05
N SER A 101 -2.68 -16.34 -11.04
CA SER A 101 -2.76 -14.97 -10.54
C SER A 101 -1.39 -14.43 -10.13
N GLY A 102 -0.57 -15.21 -9.42
CA GLY A 102 0.80 -14.85 -9.07
C GLY A 102 1.71 -14.66 -10.28
N MET A 103 1.61 -15.51 -11.30
CA MET A 103 2.36 -15.34 -12.55
C MET A 103 1.93 -14.10 -13.33
N LYS A 104 0.63 -13.80 -13.37
CA LYS A 104 0.11 -12.56 -13.98
C LYS A 104 0.64 -11.33 -13.25
N MET A 105 0.66 -11.35 -11.92
CA MET A 105 1.20 -10.26 -11.12
C MET A 105 2.70 -10.07 -11.37
N LYS A 106 3.49 -11.13 -11.35
CA LYS A 106 4.93 -11.07 -11.69
C LYS A 106 5.17 -10.51 -13.08
N LEU A 107 4.33 -10.86 -14.07
CA LEU A 107 4.43 -10.31 -15.41
C LEU A 107 4.15 -8.79 -15.43
N LYS A 108 3.12 -8.32 -14.72
CA LYS A 108 2.82 -6.89 -14.57
C LYS A 108 4.00 -6.15 -13.93
N ILE A 109 4.61 -6.72 -12.89
CA ILE A 109 5.78 -6.16 -12.21
C ILE A 109 7.00 -6.12 -13.15
N ALA A 110 7.28 -7.20 -13.90
CA ALA A 110 8.34 -7.22 -14.89
C ALA A 110 8.20 -6.09 -15.92
N VAL A 111 6.98 -5.84 -16.39
CA VAL A 111 6.68 -4.72 -17.30
C VAL A 111 6.91 -3.37 -16.60
N ALA A 112 6.44 -3.23 -15.36
CA ALA A 112 6.55 -1.99 -14.60
C ALA A 112 8.01 -1.63 -14.26
N LEU A 113 8.90 -2.61 -14.11
CA LEU A 113 10.30 -2.40 -13.75
C LEU A 113 11.23 -2.22 -14.96
N ALA A 114 10.87 -2.75 -16.12
CA ALA A 114 11.78 -2.85 -17.27
C ALA A 114 12.09 -1.52 -17.98
N HIS A 115 11.50 -0.41 -17.58
CA HIS A 115 11.82 0.92 -18.10
C HIS A 115 12.52 1.82 -17.06
N HIS A 116 13.06 1.22 -15.99
CA HIS A 116 13.80 1.88 -14.91
C HIS A 116 13.01 3.00 -14.21
N PRO A 117 11.82 2.72 -13.67
CA PRO A 117 11.04 3.73 -12.97
C PRO A 117 11.72 4.14 -11.66
N ARG A 118 11.52 5.40 -11.26
CA ARG A 118 11.92 5.91 -9.93
C ARG A 118 10.82 5.72 -8.89
N LEU A 119 9.56 5.58 -9.31
CA LEU A 119 8.41 5.39 -8.44
C LEU A 119 7.54 4.24 -8.95
N LEU A 120 7.24 3.29 -8.07
CA LEU A 120 6.19 2.31 -8.31
C LEU A 120 4.88 2.76 -7.68
N ILE A 121 3.80 2.71 -8.44
CA ILE A 121 2.43 2.93 -7.96
C ILE A 121 1.65 1.62 -8.14
N LEU A 122 1.26 1.04 -7.02
CA LEU A 122 0.73 -0.32 -6.94
C LEU A 122 -0.64 -0.31 -6.28
N ASP A 123 -1.65 -0.83 -6.98
CA ASP A 123 -3.00 -0.96 -6.42
C ASP A 123 -3.28 -2.43 -6.11
N GLU A 124 -3.35 -2.77 -4.81
CA GLU A 124 -3.63 -4.10 -4.28
C GLU A 124 -2.75 -5.23 -4.88
N PRO A 125 -1.41 -5.09 -4.97
CA PRO A 125 -0.55 -5.99 -5.75
C PRO A 125 -0.46 -7.41 -5.21
N THR A 126 -0.85 -7.64 -3.96
CA THR A 126 -0.78 -8.95 -3.29
C THR A 126 -2.15 -9.57 -3.05
N SER A 127 -3.22 -8.86 -3.42
CA SER A 127 -4.59 -9.34 -3.24
C SER A 127 -4.87 -10.62 -4.05
N GLY A 128 -5.50 -11.60 -3.39
CA GLY A 128 -5.86 -12.87 -4.04
C GLY A 128 -4.69 -13.78 -4.41
N LEU A 129 -3.47 -13.49 -3.95
CA LEU A 129 -2.32 -14.36 -4.12
C LEU A 129 -2.21 -15.38 -2.99
N ASP A 130 -1.66 -16.54 -3.31
CA ASP A 130 -1.24 -17.50 -2.29
C ASP A 130 -0.04 -16.96 -1.48
N PRO A 131 0.21 -17.47 -0.25
CA PRO A 131 1.27 -16.94 0.61
C PRO A 131 2.68 -16.96 0.00
N VAL A 132 2.99 -17.94 -0.86
CA VAL A 132 4.32 -18.05 -1.48
C VAL A 132 4.49 -16.95 -2.53
N ALA A 133 3.54 -16.84 -3.46
CA ALA A 133 3.57 -15.79 -4.49
C ALA A 133 3.55 -14.39 -3.85
N ARG A 134 2.80 -14.20 -2.76
CA ARG A 134 2.75 -12.94 -2.02
C ARG A 134 4.12 -12.56 -1.45
N ASN A 135 4.81 -13.47 -0.76
CA ASN A 135 6.14 -13.20 -0.22
C ASN A 135 7.14 -12.89 -1.32
N GLU A 136 7.15 -13.65 -2.43
CA GLU A 136 8.03 -13.38 -3.57
C GLU A 136 7.82 -11.98 -4.15
N ILE A 137 6.59 -11.49 -4.18
CA ILE A 137 6.26 -10.12 -4.63
C ILE A 137 6.78 -9.07 -3.64
N LEU A 138 6.60 -9.30 -2.33
CA LEU A 138 7.10 -8.39 -1.30
C LEU A 138 8.63 -8.30 -1.31
N ASP A 139 9.33 -9.43 -1.55
CA ASP A 139 10.79 -9.46 -1.69
C ASP A 139 11.26 -8.59 -2.88
N ILE A 140 10.57 -8.67 -4.03
CA ILE A 140 10.85 -7.81 -5.19
C ILE A 140 10.70 -6.32 -4.83
N PHE A 141 9.67 -5.96 -4.07
CA PHE A 141 9.47 -4.58 -3.64
C PHE A 141 10.54 -4.12 -2.66
N GLN A 142 10.97 -5.00 -1.74
CA GLN A 142 12.07 -4.68 -0.84
C GLN A 142 13.39 -4.48 -1.59
N GLU A 143 13.69 -5.31 -2.59
CA GLU A 143 14.86 -5.12 -3.44
C GLU A 143 14.82 -3.79 -4.19
N PHE A 144 13.66 -3.43 -4.74
CA PHE A 144 13.49 -2.17 -5.48
C PHE A 144 13.76 -0.93 -4.62
N ILE A 145 13.32 -0.90 -3.37
CA ILE A 145 13.49 0.27 -2.47
C ILE A 145 14.86 0.32 -1.78
N GLN A 146 15.78 -0.59 -2.04
CA GLN A 146 17.16 -0.50 -1.54
C GLN A 146 17.92 0.68 -2.16
N ASP A 147 17.54 1.10 -3.36
CA ASP A 147 18.04 2.33 -3.96
C ASP A 147 17.29 3.52 -3.35
N GLU A 148 18.03 4.47 -2.74
CA GLU A 148 17.46 5.65 -2.07
C GLU A 148 16.72 6.60 -3.02
N GLU A 149 16.99 6.51 -4.33
CA GLU A 149 16.26 7.29 -5.35
C GLU A 149 14.92 6.67 -5.72
N HIS A 150 14.65 5.44 -5.30
CA HIS A 150 13.43 4.72 -5.60
C HIS A 150 12.38 4.88 -4.51
N GLY A 151 11.12 4.89 -4.91
CA GLY A 151 9.99 4.94 -4.00
C GLY A 151 8.86 4.00 -4.42
N ILE A 152 8.09 3.56 -3.44
CA ILE A 152 6.86 2.79 -3.67
C ILE A 152 5.69 3.50 -3.01
N PHE A 153 4.60 3.68 -3.76
CA PHE A 153 3.27 4.01 -3.26
C PHE A 153 2.36 2.81 -3.51
N VAL A 154 1.98 2.13 -2.45
CA VAL A 154 1.22 0.87 -2.53
C VAL A 154 -0.06 0.96 -1.73
N SER A 155 -1.20 0.68 -2.37
CA SER A 155 -2.45 0.47 -1.67
C SER A 155 -2.59 -0.99 -1.25
N SER A 156 -3.12 -1.22 -0.08
CA SER A 156 -3.50 -2.56 0.39
C SER A 156 -4.59 -2.49 1.45
N HIS A 157 -5.46 -3.49 1.48
CA HIS A 157 -6.31 -3.79 2.63
C HIS A 157 -5.67 -4.85 3.56
N ILE A 158 -4.53 -5.41 3.14
CA ILE A 158 -3.75 -6.39 3.91
C ILE A 158 -2.67 -5.65 4.67
N THR A 159 -2.94 -5.32 5.92
CA THR A 159 -2.08 -4.48 6.77
C THR A 159 -0.70 -5.08 7.01
N SER A 160 -0.61 -6.41 7.13
CA SER A 160 0.67 -7.11 7.34
C SER A 160 1.66 -6.92 6.19
N ASP A 161 1.22 -6.71 4.94
CA ASP A 161 2.11 -6.40 3.83
C ASP A 161 2.76 -5.03 4.02
N LEU A 162 1.96 -4.04 4.44
CA LEU A 162 2.44 -2.69 4.66
C LEU A 162 3.34 -2.59 5.89
N GLU A 163 3.07 -3.38 6.95
CA GLU A 163 3.99 -3.49 8.08
C GLU A 163 5.38 -3.98 7.65
N HIS A 164 5.44 -4.76 6.57
CA HIS A 164 6.68 -5.35 6.06
C HIS A 164 7.47 -4.40 5.15
N ILE A 165 6.81 -3.61 4.29
CA ILE A 165 7.46 -2.84 3.22
C ILE A 165 7.34 -1.32 3.34
N ALA A 166 6.49 -0.79 4.22
CA ALA A 166 6.21 0.65 4.25
C ALA A 166 6.86 1.35 5.45
N ASP A 167 7.54 2.47 5.22
CA ASP A 167 8.04 3.35 6.28
C ASP A 167 6.97 4.32 6.78
N TYR A 168 6.08 4.73 5.88
CA TYR A 168 4.96 5.63 6.15
C TYR A 168 3.64 4.95 5.82
N ILE A 169 2.65 5.16 6.69
CA ILE A 169 1.28 4.67 6.53
C ILE A 169 0.34 5.86 6.44
N THR A 170 -0.42 5.90 5.35
CA THR A 170 -1.56 6.82 5.20
C THR A 170 -2.84 6.02 5.26
N PHE A 171 -3.71 6.37 6.19
CA PHE A 171 -5.02 5.74 6.35
C PHE A 171 -6.11 6.61 5.77
N ILE A 172 -6.88 6.04 4.85
CA ILE A 172 -8.07 6.65 4.25
C ILE A 172 -9.33 5.89 4.67
N ASN A 173 -10.38 6.63 5.02
CA ASN A 173 -11.70 6.10 5.30
C ASN A 173 -12.76 7.04 4.73
N ASP A 174 -13.77 6.50 4.03
CA ASP A 174 -14.87 7.27 3.42
C ASP A 174 -14.41 8.48 2.58
N GLY A 175 -13.29 8.34 1.86
CA GLY A 175 -12.71 9.37 1.01
C GLY A 175 -11.89 10.44 1.75
N GLU A 176 -11.73 10.33 3.06
CA GLU A 176 -10.98 11.27 3.89
C GLU A 176 -9.68 10.65 4.40
N ILE A 177 -8.58 11.41 4.37
CA ILE A 177 -7.33 11.01 5.01
C ILE A 177 -7.47 11.20 6.52
N ILE A 178 -7.42 10.10 7.25
CA ILE A 178 -7.53 10.09 8.71
C ILE A 178 -6.21 10.47 9.36
N PHE A 179 -5.09 9.85 8.88
CA PHE A 179 -3.74 10.21 9.30
C PHE A 179 -2.70 9.79 8.26
N THR A 180 -1.53 10.40 8.36
CA THR A 180 -0.27 9.94 7.74
C THR A 180 0.79 9.94 8.83
N LYS A 181 1.36 8.77 9.14
CA LYS A 181 2.35 8.56 10.21
C LYS A 181 3.41 7.57 9.77
N THR A 182 4.55 7.57 10.48
CA THR A 182 5.54 6.50 10.27
C THR A 182 4.99 5.19 10.84
N ARG A 183 5.34 4.07 10.19
CA ARG A 183 5.00 2.74 10.68
C ARG A 183 5.51 2.53 12.12
N ASP A 184 6.74 2.96 12.37
CA ASP A 184 7.37 2.78 13.68
C ASP A 184 6.64 3.58 14.77
N ASP A 185 6.16 4.81 14.48
CA ASP A 185 5.34 5.57 15.43
C ASP A 185 4.06 4.80 15.79
N LEU A 186 3.35 4.29 14.77
CA LEU A 186 2.12 3.52 14.98
C LEU A 186 2.34 2.23 15.77
N LEU A 187 3.43 1.52 15.53
CA LEU A 187 3.69 0.22 16.15
C LEU A 187 4.42 0.33 17.50
N GLU A 188 5.22 1.39 17.72
CA GLU A 188 6.03 1.49 18.94
C GLU A 188 5.46 2.47 19.98
N ASN A 189 4.75 3.52 19.58
CA ASN A 189 4.23 4.52 20.51
C ASN A 189 2.75 4.27 20.84
N TYR A 190 1.96 3.85 19.87
CA TYR A 190 0.55 3.55 20.10
C TYR A 190 0.37 2.36 21.06
N GLY A 191 -0.78 2.31 21.70
CA GLY A 191 -1.17 1.21 22.57
C GLY A 191 -2.67 0.98 22.56
N ILE A 192 -3.07 -0.25 22.86
CA ILE A 192 -4.46 -0.61 23.17
C ILE A 192 -4.54 -0.93 24.65
N VAL A 193 -5.19 -0.03 25.38
CA VAL A 193 -5.46 -0.21 26.81
C VAL A 193 -6.68 -1.10 26.97
N LYS A 194 -6.50 -2.24 27.66
CA LYS A 194 -7.60 -3.11 28.04
C LYS A 194 -8.00 -2.80 29.48
N CYS A 195 -9.23 -2.32 29.65
CA CYS A 195 -9.69 -1.88 30.96
C CYS A 195 -11.17 -2.19 31.19
N SER A 196 -11.53 -2.24 32.50
CA SER A 196 -12.94 -2.35 32.92
C SER A 196 -13.69 -1.04 32.69
N GLU A 197 -15.02 -1.07 32.78
CA GLU A 197 -15.83 0.14 32.69
C GLU A 197 -15.49 1.17 33.78
N GLU A 198 -15.15 0.70 35.00
CA GLU A 198 -14.77 1.59 36.08
C GLU A 198 -13.42 2.28 35.83
N GLN A 199 -12.46 1.57 35.23
CA GLN A 199 -11.18 2.14 34.84
C GLN A 199 -11.35 3.10 33.66
N PHE A 200 -12.14 2.74 32.68
CA PHE A 200 -12.41 3.58 31.48
C PHE A 200 -13.03 4.94 31.90
N LYS A 201 -13.98 4.97 32.83
CA LYS A 201 -14.57 6.21 33.36
C LYS A 201 -13.58 7.18 33.98
N LYS A 202 -12.40 6.71 34.37
CA LYS A 202 -11.32 7.54 34.94
C LYS A 202 -10.37 8.10 33.88
N ILE A 203 -10.46 7.65 32.62
CA ILE A 203 -9.62 8.12 31.52
C ILE A 203 -10.24 9.38 30.94
N ASP A 204 -9.47 10.46 30.86
CA ASP A 204 -9.89 11.71 30.23
C ASP A 204 -10.06 11.50 28.72
N LYS A 205 -11.09 12.07 28.12
CA LYS A 205 -11.36 11.98 26.67
C LYS A 205 -10.24 12.47 25.76
N LYS A 206 -9.39 13.35 26.26
CA LYS A 206 -8.23 13.89 25.54
C LYS A 206 -7.03 12.93 25.48
N ASP A 207 -7.03 11.91 26.32
CA ASP A 207 -5.90 10.98 26.48
C ASP A 207 -6.10 9.68 25.70
N TYR A 208 -7.18 9.59 24.93
CA TYR A 208 -7.39 8.49 23.98
C TYR A 208 -7.93 9.01 22.64
N ILE A 209 -7.75 8.20 21.59
CA ILE A 209 -8.20 8.51 20.23
C ILE A 209 -9.64 8.07 20.05
N LYS A 210 -9.88 6.78 20.25
CA LYS A 210 -11.17 6.11 20.18
C LYS A 210 -11.17 4.89 21.09
N TYR A 211 -12.36 4.35 21.35
CA TYR A 211 -12.48 3.10 22.10
C TYR A 211 -13.51 2.19 21.45
N LYS A 212 -13.36 0.88 21.68
CA LYS A 212 -14.33 -0.14 21.35
C LYS A 212 -14.82 -0.83 22.61
N LYS A 213 -16.14 -0.84 22.81
CA LYS A 213 -16.76 -1.56 23.93
C LYS A 213 -16.95 -3.02 23.52
N ASN A 214 -16.28 -3.92 24.22
CA ASN A 214 -16.49 -5.37 24.15
C ASN A 214 -17.47 -5.81 25.25
N ARG A 215 -17.82 -7.09 25.27
CA ARG A 215 -18.81 -7.63 26.23
C ARG A 215 -18.42 -7.38 27.70
N TYR A 216 -17.13 -7.41 28.02
CA TYR A 216 -16.64 -7.38 29.41
C TYR A 216 -15.55 -6.33 29.66
N GLU A 217 -15.01 -5.72 28.61
CA GLU A 217 -13.89 -4.78 28.67
C GLU A 217 -13.98 -3.72 27.58
N TYR A 218 -13.17 -2.69 27.73
CA TYR A 218 -12.96 -1.63 26.75
C TYR A 218 -11.56 -1.77 26.17
N ASP A 219 -11.47 -1.74 24.82
CA ASP A 219 -10.23 -1.57 24.08
C ASP A 219 -10.11 -0.09 23.73
N VAL A 220 -9.14 0.59 24.34
CA VAL A 220 -8.97 2.04 24.22
C VAL A 220 -7.68 2.33 23.47
N LEU A 221 -7.79 2.93 22.27
CA LEU A 221 -6.64 3.29 21.46
C LEU A 221 -6.03 4.60 21.96
N ILE A 222 -4.76 4.55 22.29
CA ILE A 222 -3.97 5.69 22.78
C ILE A 222 -2.79 5.96 21.85
N GLU A 223 -2.38 7.22 21.73
CA GLU A 223 -1.30 7.64 20.84
C GLU A 223 0.08 7.45 21.45
N ASP A 224 0.22 7.65 22.77
CA ASP A 224 1.48 7.52 23.49
C ASP A 224 1.29 6.64 24.74
N LYS A 225 1.71 5.38 24.63
CA LYS A 225 1.61 4.42 25.74
C LYS A 225 2.53 4.74 26.93
N TYR A 226 3.61 5.49 26.69
CA TYR A 226 4.56 5.84 27.74
C TYR A 226 4.04 6.98 28.60
N GLU A 227 3.49 8.04 27.98
CA GLU A 227 2.83 9.14 28.71
C GLU A 227 1.56 8.65 29.40
N PHE A 228 0.80 7.76 28.75
CA PHE A 228 -0.40 7.18 29.35
C PHE A 228 -0.07 6.40 30.65
N LYS A 229 0.99 5.57 30.66
CA LYS A 229 1.43 4.81 31.82
C LYS A 229 1.87 5.69 33.00
N LYS A 230 2.39 6.89 32.74
CA LYS A 230 2.75 7.83 33.81
C LYS A 230 1.52 8.44 34.49
N LYS A 231 0.42 8.56 33.77
CA LYS A 231 -0.80 9.24 34.21
C LYS A 231 -1.84 8.31 34.83
N TYR A 232 -1.91 7.08 34.32
CA TYR A 232 -2.93 6.11 34.72
C TYR A 232 -2.30 4.82 35.24
N ASP A 233 -2.79 4.35 36.38
CA ASP A 233 -2.40 3.05 36.96
C ASP A 233 -3.21 1.92 36.32
N ILE A 234 -2.96 1.71 34.99
CA ILE A 234 -3.56 0.64 34.19
C ILE A 234 -2.42 -0.20 33.63
N SER A 235 -2.38 -1.46 34.04
CA SER A 235 -1.24 -2.35 33.77
C SER A 235 -1.24 -3.01 32.40
N VAL A 236 -2.41 -3.17 31.74
CA VAL A 236 -2.52 -3.90 30.49
C VAL A 236 -2.62 -2.94 29.32
N ILE A 237 -1.51 -2.76 28.61
CA ILE A 237 -1.44 -2.02 27.34
C ILE A 237 -0.78 -2.92 26.34
N ASP A 238 -1.58 -3.39 25.36
CA ASP A 238 -1.10 -4.24 24.30
C ASP A 238 -0.45 -3.40 23.20
N LYS A 239 0.54 -3.98 22.50
CA LYS A 239 1.10 -3.42 21.28
C LYS A 239 0.11 -3.66 20.14
N PRO A 240 -0.39 -2.62 19.44
CA PRO A 240 -1.34 -2.80 18.37
C PRO A 240 -0.64 -3.27 17.08
N SER A 241 -1.35 -4.00 16.24
CA SER A 241 -1.06 -4.12 14.80
C SER A 241 -1.69 -2.94 14.03
N LEU A 242 -1.30 -2.74 12.77
CA LEU A 242 -1.99 -1.77 11.91
C LEU A 242 -3.47 -2.11 11.73
N GLU A 243 -3.81 -3.40 11.72
CA GLU A 243 -5.20 -3.87 11.63
C GLU A 243 -6.00 -3.45 12.85
N ASP A 244 -5.47 -3.62 14.06
CA ASP A 244 -6.13 -3.20 15.31
C ASP A 244 -6.38 -1.70 15.32
N ILE A 245 -5.39 -0.90 14.92
CA ILE A 245 -5.52 0.55 14.82
C ILE A 245 -6.66 0.91 13.85
N MET A 246 -6.65 0.36 12.63
CA MET A 246 -7.70 0.59 11.63
C MET A 246 -9.10 0.22 12.17
N LEU A 247 -9.24 -0.97 12.76
CA LEU A 247 -10.51 -1.44 13.28
C LEU A 247 -11.09 -0.51 14.35
N ILE A 248 -10.24 0.01 15.25
CA ILE A 248 -10.69 0.96 16.27
C ILE A 248 -11.02 2.32 15.64
N TYR A 249 -10.29 2.78 14.64
CA TYR A 249 -10.63 4.01 13.93
C TYR A 249 -11.98 3.92 13.20
N ILE A 250 -12.30 2.77 12.60
CA ILE A 250 -13.52 2.55 11.82
C ILE A 250 -14.72 2.29 12.74
N LYS A 251 -14.58 1.34 13.68
CA LYS A 251 -15.69 0.82 14.49
C LYS A 251 -15.75 1.40 15.91
N GLY A 252 -14.76 2.17 16.32
CA GLY A 252 -14.67 2.72 17.66
C GLY A 252 -15.50 4.00 17.82
N GLU A 253 -15.91 4.24 19.06
CA GLU A 253 -16.60 5.46 19.53
C GLU A 253 -15.57 6.49 20.04
N LYS A 254 -15.99 7.77 20.15
CA LYS A 254 -15.16 8.87 20.65
C LYS A 254 -15.67 9.44 21.97
#